data_2b578467825b2e14412824c9725ffaaa
#
_entry.id   2b578467825b2e14412824c9725ffaaa
#
_cell.length_a   1.000
_cell.length_b   1.000
_cell.length_c   1.000
_cell.angle_alpha   90.00
_cell.angle_beta   90.00
_cell.angle_gamma   90.00
#
_symmetry.space_group_name_H-M   'P 1'
#
loop_
_entity.id
_entity.type
_entity.pdbx_description
1 polymer ?
#
loop_
_entity_poly.entity_id
_entity_poly.type
_entity_poly.pdbx_seq_one_letter_code
_entity_poly.pdbx_strand_id
1 'polypeptide(L)'
;MKKVLKQVKDVIDQKEEHIRKHFHHADTAVSFYSKSIFKKDNAIIAMARDCHDRFLMIFSTREDGIIAEFSGEQIGDEGIFVRKCPLNANNAEVLRKLFPWTAPISLRDRKTTVGCGDRLGLASVGHIAACRKFQVTPVLAQQSMRELDLTGRTYREVVDDATFEVYQAGYKDGYGADGDHLKTIGDIDIA
;
A
#
# COMPACT_ATOMS: atom_id res chain seq x y z
N MET A 1 -12.79 -13.99 11.49
CA MET A 1 -11.45 -14.52 11.15
C MET A 1 -11.50 -15.96 10.65
N LYS A 2 -11.96 -16.97 11.41
CA LYS A 2 -11.99 -18.40 10.99
C LYS A 2 -12.60 -18.65 9.61
N LYS A 3 -13.71 -17.97 9.26
CA LYS A 3 -14.35 -18.10 7.94
C LYS A 3 -13.45 -17.59 6.80
N VAL A 4 -12.73 -16.50 7.02
CA VAL A 4 -11.75 -15.97 6.05
C VAL A 4 -10.60 -16.94 5.87
N LEU A 5 -10.06 -17.49 6.95
CA LEU A 5 -8.96 -18.45 6.91
C LEU A 5 -9.33 -19.71 6.10
N LYS A 6 -10.52 -20.25 6.32
CA LYS A 6 -11.02 -21.39 5.55
C LYS A 6 -11.15 -21.05 4.06
N GLN A 7 -11.73 -19.89 3.73
CA GLN A 7 -11.86 -19.43 2.35
C GLN A 7 -10.51 -19.20 1.67
N VAL A 8 -9.53 -18.63 2.39
CA VAL A 8 -8.17 -18.41 1.86
C VAL A 8 -7.48 -19.75 1.57
N LYS A 9 -7.62 -20.74 2.47
CA LYS A 9 -7.05 -22.08 2.28
C LYS A 9 -7.55 -22.75 0.99
N ASP A 10 -8.82 -22.58 0.68
CA ASP A 10 -9.45 -23.17 -0.51
C ASP A 10 -9.04 -22.48 -1.81
N VAL A 11 -8.53 -21.25 -1.74
CA VAL A 11 -8.25 -20.42 -2.93
C VAL A 11 -6.79 -19.96 -3.06
N ILE A 12 -5.94 -20.18 -2.06
CA ILE A 12 -4.57 -19.67 -2.05
C ILE A 12 -3.74 -20.18 -3.25
N ASP A 13 -4.04 -21.38 -3.73
CA ASP A 13 -3.40 -21.96 -4.90
C ASP A 13 -4.06 -21.58 -6.23
N GLN A 14 -5.19 -20.86 -6.19
CA GLN A 14 -5.92 -20.45 -7.38
C GLN A 14 -5.35 -19.15 -7.98
N LYS A 15 -5.87 -18.78 -9.16
CA LYS A 15 -5.54 -17.51 -9.83
C LYS A 15 -6.09 -16.33 -9.02
N GLU A 16 -5.36 -15.23 -9.03
CA GLU A 16 -5.68 -13.99 -8.30
C GLU A 16 -7.13 -13.50 -8.48
N GLU A 17 -7.69 -13.65 -9.68
CA GLU A 17 -9.07 -13.25 -9.97
C GLU A 17 -10.11 -14.03 -9.13
N HIS A 18 -9.91 -15.34 -8.93
CA HIS A 18 -10.75 -16.16 -8.07
C HIS A 18 -10.60 -15.81 -6.61
N ILE A 19 -9.37 -15.53 -6.16
CA ILE A 19 -9.07 -15.09 -4.81
C ILE A 19 -9.85 -13.81 -4.47
N ARG A 20 -9.84 -12.81 -5.37
CA ARG A 20 -10.55 -11.54 -5.17
C ARG A 20 -12.05 -11.70 -4.94
N LYS A 21 -12.69 -12.62 -5.65
CA LYS A 21 -14.14 -12.90 -5.49
C LYS A 21 -14.50 -13.44 -4.11
N HIS A 22 -13.61 -14.25 -3.51
CA HIS A 22 -13.87 -14.86 -2.20
C HIS A 22 -13.72 -13.88 -1.03
N PHE A 23 -12.84 -12.89 -1.15
CA PHE A 23 -12.64 -11.87 -0.12
C PHE A 23 -13.80 -10.86 -0.03
N HIS A 24 -14.65 -10.74 -1.04
CA HIS A 24 -15.78 -9.79 -1.07
C HIS A 24 -16.93 -10.14 -0.12
N HIS A 25 -17.05 -11.38 0.33
CA HIS A 25 -18.21 -11.88 1.07
C HIS A 25 -17.88 -12.31 2.51
N ALA A 26 -16.73 -11.92 3.04
CA ALA A 26 -16.38 -12.24 4.41
C ALA A 26 -17.17 -11.34 5.37
N ASP A 27 -18.21 -11.88 5.99
CA ASP A 27 -18.90 -11.28 7.13
C ASP A 27 -17.97 -11.33 8.35
N THR A 28 -17.06 -10.37 8.44
CA THR A 28 -16.03 -10.28 9.48
C THR A 28 -15.89 -8.84 9.94
N ALA A 29 -15.38 -8.66 11.17
CA ALA A 29 -14.98 -7.34 11.68
C ALA A 29 -13.83 -6.69 10.86
N VAL A 30 -13.31 -7.40 9.85
CA VAL A 30 -12.25 -6.94 8.94
C VAL A 30 -12.81 -6.85 7.52
N SER A 31 -12.63 -5.70 6.88
CA SER A 31 -13.01 -5.44 5.49
C SER A 31 -11.76 -5.33 4.62
N PHE A 32 -11.75 -6.03 3.48
CA PHE A 32 -10.64 -6.02 2.53
C PHE A 32 -10.89 -5.03 1.38
N TYR A 33 -9.84 -4.32 0.98
CA TYR A 33 -9.86 -3.50 -0.23
C TYR A 33 -9.61 -4.38 -1.46
N SER A 34 -10.64 -4.67 -2.22
CA SER A 34 -10.62 -5.67 -3.31
C SER A 34 -9.55 -5.42 -4.37
N LYS A 35 -9.19 -4.16 -4.63
CA LYS A 35 -8.15 -3.80 -5.59
C LYS A 35 -6.72 -4.03 -5.08
N SER A 36 -6.55 -4.25 -3.78
CA SER A 36 -5.25 -4.48 -3.13
C SER A 36 -4.91 -5.94 -2.91
N ILE A 37 -5.71 -6.86 -3.43
CA ILE A 37 -5.48 -8.30 -3.25
C ILE A 37 -4.57 -8.78 -4.38
N PHE A 38 -3.33 -9.11 -4.02
CA PHE A 38 -2.33 -9.62 -4.97
C PHE A 38 -1.72 -10.91 -4.45
N LYS A 39 -1.50 -11.84 -5.38
CA LYS A 39 -0.75 -13.06 -5.13
C LYS A 39 0.70 -12.86 -5.55
N LYS A 40 1.62 -13.28 -4.69
CA LYS A 40 3.05 -13.36 -4.99
C LYS A 40 3.59 -14.68 -4.46
N ASP A 41 4.07 -15.53 -5.34
CA ASP A 41 4.53 -16.89 -5.04
C ASP A 41 3.49 -17.67 -4.21
N ASN A 42 3.81 -18.06 -3.00
CA ASN A 42 2.96 -18.81 -2.06
C ASN A 42 2.17 -17.91 -1.09
N ALA A 43 2.21 -16.58 -1.29
CA ALA A 43 1.54 -15.64 -0.40
C ALA A 43 0.48 -14.81 -1.11
N ILE A 44 -0.58 -14.45 -0.36
CA ILE A 44 -1.55 -13.43 -0.73
C ILE A 44 -1.33 -12.24 0.19
N ILE A 45 -1.13 -11.07 -0.39
CA ILE A 45 -1.00 -9.81 0.33
C ILE A 45 -2.24 -8.97 0.01
N ALA A 46 -2.92 -8.48 1.04
CA ALA A 46 -4.11 -7.67 0.89
C ALA A 46 -4.12 -6.52 1.90
N MET A 47 -4.59 -5.36 1.47
CA MET A 47 -4.89 -4.27 2.39
C MET A 47 -6.27 -4.49 2.98
N ALA A 48 -6.38 -4.29 4.28
CA ALA A 48 -7.60 -4.45 5.04
C ALA A 48 -7.77 -3.32 6.07
N ARG A 49 -8.96 -3.23 6.62
CA ARG A 49 -9.26 -2.35 7.76
C ARG A 49 -10.20 -3.04 8.74
N ASP A 50 -10.08 -2.69 9.99
CA ASP A 50 -11.10 -2.92 11.02
C ASP A 50 -11.81 -1.60 11.38
N CYS A 51 -12.43 -1.54 12.54
CA CYS A 51 -13.12 -0.32 13.02
C CYS A 51 -12.14 0.78 13.49
N HIS A 52 -10.86 0.47 13.67
CA HIS A 52 -9.86 1.39 14.18
C HIS A 52 -8.81 1.76 13.13
N ASP A 53 -8.22 0.74 12.46
CA ASP A 53 -7.02 0.92 11.68
C ASP A 53 -7.09 0.27 10.30
N ARG A 54 -6.22 0.73 9.41
CA ARG A 54 -5.82 0.05 8.18
C ARG A 54 -4.53 -0.72 8.42
N PHE A 55 -4.40 -1.87 7.78
CA PHE A 55 -3.24 -2.74 7.91
C PHE A 55 -3.10 -3.66 6.69
N LEU A 56 -1.96 -4.30 6.55
CA LEU A 56 -1.79 -5.40 5.59
C LEU A 56 -2.12 -6.73 6.26
N MET A 57 -2.76 -7.61 5.51
CA MET A 57 -2.95 -9.01 5.84
C MET A 57 -2.16 -9.85 4.85
N ILE A 58 -1.24 -10.64 5.37
CA ILE A 58 -0.44 -11.57 4.58
C ILE A 58 -0.88 -12.98 4.92
N PHE A 59 -1.25 -13.75 3.91
CA PHE A 59 -1.63 -15.15 4.03
C PHE A 59 -0.60 -15.99 3.27
N SER A 60 -0.11 -17.07 3.87
CA SER A 60 0.86 -17.96 3.24
C SER A 60 0.62 -19.40 3.63
N THR A 61 0.99 -20.33 2.75
CA THR A 61 1.04 -21.77 3.05
C THR A 61 2.33 -22.16 3.75
N ARG A 62 3.28 -21.23 3.88
CA ARG A 62 4.58 -21.45 4.52
C ARG A 62 4.86 -20.34 5.52
N GLU A 63 5.54 -20.67 6.60
CA GLU A 63 5.95 -19.70 7.62
C GLU A 63 7.15 -18.85 7.17
N ASP A 64 7.98 -19.43 6.31
CA ASP A 64 9.15 -18.81 5.71
C ASP A 64 8.82 -18.09 4.38
N GLY A 65 9.79 -17.38 3.83
CA GLY A 65 9.65 -16.65 2.57
C GLY A 65 8.96 -15.29 2.73
N ILE A 66 8.08 -14.93 1.80
CA ILE A 66 7.49 -13.58 1.71
C ILE A 66 6.84 -13.12 3.02
N ILE A 67 6.10 -13.99 3.70
CA ILE A 67 5.42 -13.61 4.95
C ILE A 67 6.43 -13.22 6.05
N ALA A 68 7.62 -13.80 6.05
CA ALA A 68 8.66 -13.51 7.03
C ALA A 68 9.33 -12.14 6.80
N GLU A 69 9.26 -11.60 5.58
CA GLU A 69 9.80 -10.27 5.26
C GLU A 69 8.99 -9.13 5.92
N PHE A 70 7.70 -9.36 6.18
CA PHE A 70 6.82 -8.36 6.80
C PHE A 70 6.91 -8.38 8.32
N SER A 71 6.95 -7.22 8.93
CA SER A 71 6.80 -7.05 10.38
C SER A 71 5.33 -6.98 10.78
N GLY A 72 4.95 -7.74 11.81
CA GLY A 72 3.57 -7.77 12.28
C GLY A 72 3.30 -8.93 13.23
N GLU A 73 2.06 -9.01 13.67
CA GLU A 73 1.56 -10.04 14.57
C GLU A 73 1.12 -11.27 13.80
N GLN A 74 1.57 -12.45 14.20
CA GLN A 74 1.06 -13.70 13.66
C GLN A 74 -0.25 -14.06 14.34
N ILE A 75 -1.32 -14.19 13.54
CA ILE A 75 -2.69 -14.41 14.04
C ILE A 75 -3.36 -15.66 13.42
N GLY A 76 -2.66 -16.36 12.55
CA GLY A 76 -3.19 -17.49 11.80
C GLY A 76 -3.07 -18.82 12.56
N ASP A 77 -3.96 -19.73 12.21
CA ASP A 77 -4.02 -21.11 12.66
C ASP A 77 -4.61 -22.00 11.54
N GLU A 78 -4.70 -23.32 11.75
CA GLU A 78 -5.35 -24.28 10.84
C GLU A 78 -4.59 -24.54 9.51
N GLY A 79 -3.23 -24.41 9.53
CA GLY A 79 -2.38 -24.77 8.38
C GLY A 79 -2.27 -23.66 7.34
N ILE A 80 -2.66 -22.44 7.69
CA ILE A 80 -2.30 -21.21 6.99
C ILE A 80 -1.63 -20.25 7.96
N PHE A 81 -0.50 -19.72 7.58
CA PHE A 81 0.18 -18.66 8.30
C PHE A 81 -0.44 -17.32 7.91
N VAL A 82 -0.86 -16.55 8.89
CA VAL A 82 -1.45 -15.22 8.69
C VAL A 82 -0.75 -14.21 9.55
N ARG A 83 -0.36 -13.09 8.95
CA ARG A 83 0.26 -11.97 9.66
C ARG A 83 -0.53 -10.69 9.45
N LYS A 84 -0.91 -10.04 10.55
CA LYS A 84 -1.47 -8.69 10.57
C LYS A 84 -0.32 -7.71 10.71
N CYS A 85 -0.12 -6.85 9.72
CA CYS A 85 1.05 -6.00 9.61
C CYS A 85 0.65 -4.53 9.62
N PRO A 86 1.22 -3.69 10.51
CA PRO A 86 0.97 -2.26 10.53
C PRO A 86 1.50 -1.58 9.26
N LEU A 87 0.97 -0.41 8.93
CA LEU A 87 1.45 0.42 7.84
C LEU A 87 2.67 1.23 8.30
N ASN A 88 3.85 0.60 8.31
CA ASN A 88 5.11 1.19 8.74
C ASN A 88 6.18 1.16 7.66
N ALA A 89 7.29 1.85 7.90
CA ALA A 89 8.38 2.00 6.93
C ALA A 89 8.95 0.66 6.42
N ASN A 90 9.11 -0.33 7.32
CA ASN A 90 9.60 -1.66 6.93
C ASN A 90 8.64 -2.34 5.93
N ASN A 91 7.35 -2.34 6.24
CA ASN A 91 6.35 -2.99 5.39
C ASN A 91 6.14 -2.24 4.06
N ALA A 92 6.30 -0.91 4.04
CA ALA A 92 6.31 -0.13 2.81
C ALA A 92 7.50 -0.50 1.91
N GLU A 93 8.69 -0.66 2.50
CA GLU A 93 9.89 -1.08 1.77
C GLU A 93 9.73 -2.48 1.17
N VAL A 94 9.20 -3.43 1.94
CA VAL A 94 8.89 -4.78 1.45
C VAL A 94 7.89 -4.73 0.30
N LEU A 95 6.83 -3.89 0.38
CA LEU A 95 5.88 -3.73 -0.72
C LEU A 95 6.55 -3.20 -1.98
N ARG A 96 7.39 -2.16 -1.89
CA ARG A 96 8.12 -1.61 -3.04
C ARG A 96 9.06 -2.64 -3.68
N LYS A 97 9.70 -3.48 -2.87
CA LYS A 97 10.55 -4.57 -3.34
C LYS A 97 9.76 -5.65 -4.09
N LEU A 98 8.64 -6.10 -3.52
CA LEU A 98 7.80 -7.16 -4.10
C LEU A 98 6.96 -6.67 -5.30
N PHE A 99 6.50 -5.42 -5.24
CA PHE A 99 5.65 -4.77 -6.23
C PHE A 99 6.24 -3.42 -6.65
N PRO A 100 7.24 -3.38 -7.54
CA PRO A 100 7.96 -2.15 -7.92
C PRO A 100 7.04 -1.02 -8.41
N TRP A 101 5.84 -1.33 -8.90
CA TRP A 101 4.85 -0.35 -9.31
C TRP A 101 4.26 0.47 -8.13
N THR A 102 4.56 0.09 -6.88
CA THR A 102 4.20 0.84 -5.67
C THR A 102 5.24 1.88 -5.27
N ALA A 103 6.39 1.90 -5.93
CA ALA A 103 7.39 2.94 -5.75
C ALA A 103 7.12 4.14 -6.67
N PRO A 104 7.51 5.36 -6.26
CA PRO A 104 7.47 6.51 -7.16
C PRO A 104 8.45 6.34 -8.32
N ILE A 105 8.12 6.93 -9.47
CA ILE A 105 8.93 6.90 -10.68
C ILE A 105 9.21 8.30 -11.18
N SER A 106 10.25 8.44 -12.03
CA SER A 106 10.47 9.70 -12.76
C SER A 106 9.31 9.97 -13.72
N LEU A 107 8.75 11.16 -13.67
CA LEU A 107 7.66 11.60 -14.54
C LEU A 107 8.15 12.46 -15.74
N ARG A 108 9.45 12.46 -16.03
CA ARG A 108 10.06 13.27 -17.10
C ARG A 108 9.35 13.12 -18.46
N ASP A 109 8.91 11.91 -18.77
CA ASP A 109 8.31 11.58 -20.07
C ASP A 109 6.77 11.68 -20.08
N ARG A 110 6.18 12.19 -19.00
CA ARG A 110 4.73 12.35 -18.88
C ARG A 110 4.30 13.73 -19.42
N LYS A 111 3.30 13.74 -20.31
CA LYS A 111 2.79 14.99 -20.91
C LYS A 111 2.11 15.92 -19.90
N THR A 112 1.35 15.33 -18.99
CA THR A 112 0.57 16.07 -18.00
C THR A 112 0.71 15.41 -16.65
N THR A 113 1.17 16.19 -15.69
CA THR A 113 1.30 15.80 -14.30
C THR A 113 0.55 16.77 -13.41
N VAL A 114 0.12 16.31 -12.25
CA VAL A 114 -0.55 17.16 -11.25
C VAL A 114 -0.03 16.83 -9.85
N GLY A 115 0.36 17.86 -9.12
CA GLY A 115 0.73 17.74 -7.72
C GLY A 115 -0.50 17.47 -6.86
N CYS A 116 -0.46 16.39 -6.10
CA CYS A 116 -1.55 15.90 -5.27
C CYS A 116 -1.05 15.69 -3.83
N GLY A 117 -0.59 16.77 -3.20
CA GLY A 117 -0.08 16.72 -1.82
C GLY A 117 -1.11 16.11 -0.85
N ASP A 118 -0.66 15.17 -0.06
CA ASP A 118 -1.47 14.49 0.96
C ASP A 118 -0.79 14.59 2.32
N ARG A 119 -1.14 15.62 3.06
CA ARG A 119 -0.48 15.97 4.34
C ARG A 119 -0.68 14.96 5.46
N LEU A 120 -1.69 14.11 5.35
CA LEU A 120 -2.08 13.19 6.42
C LEU A 120 -2.04 11.72 5.99
N GLY A 121 -1.69 11.43 4.73
CA GLY A 121 -1.68 10.06 4.20
C GLY A 121 -3.07 9.43 4.05
N LEU A 122 -4.11 10.23 3.73
CA LEU A 122 -5.50 9.78 3.70
C LEU A 122 -6.22 10.05 2.37
N ALA A 123 -5.70 10.93 1.52
CA ALA A 123 -6.39 11.43 0.35
C ALA A 123 -5.95 10.80 -0.98
N SER A 124 -4.79 10.14 -1.02
CA SER A 124 -4.16 9.68 -2.26
C SER A 124 -5.03 8.72 -3.07
N VAL A 125 -5.86 7.87 -2.44
CA VAL A 125 -6.82 7.02 -3.18
C VAL A 125 -7.84 7.86 -3.96
N GLY A 126 -8.32 8.96 -3.37
CA GLY A 126 -9.20 9.93 -4.04
C GLY A 126 -8.50 10.66 -5.18
N HIS A 127 -7.26 11.10 -4.96
CA HIS A 127 -6.41 11.72 -6.00
C HIS A 127 -6.20 10.76 -7.18
N ILE A 128 -5.87 9.49 -6.91
CA ILE A 128 -5.72 8.46 -7.95
C ILE A 128 -7.01 8.30 -8.76
N ALA A 129 -8.16 8.27 -8.10
CA ALA A 129 -9.46 8.14 -8.79
C ALA A 129 -9.75 9.34 -9.72
N ALA A 130 -9.46 10.56 -9.25
CA ALA A 130 -9.59 11.78 -10.06
C ALA A 130 -8.60 11.77 -11.23
N CYS A 131 -7.32 11.46 -10.99
CA CYS A 131 -6.29 11.44 -12.02
C CYS A 131 -6.59 10.43 -13.12
N ARG A 132 -7.08 9.24 -12.77
CA ARG A 132 -7.55 8.25 -13.76
C ARG A 132 -8.68 8.79 -14.64
N LYS A 133 -9.66 9.48 -14.04
CA LYS A 133 -10.79 10.05 -14.77
C LYS A 133 -10.34 11.08 -15.81
N PHE A 134 -9.34 11.88 -15.49
CA PHE A 134 -8.83 12.95 -16.36
C PHE A 134 -7.57 12.56 -17.15
N GLN A 135 -7.11 11.31 -17.03
CA GLN A 135 -5.93 10.78 -17.73
C GLN A 135 -4.65 11.61 -17.48
N VAL A 136 -4.47 12.08 -16.25
CA VAL A 136 -3.28 12.80 -15.82
C VAL A 136 -2.46 11.93 -14.85
N THR A 137 -1.14 12.15 -14.80
CA THR A 137 -0.26 11.40 -13.89
C THR A 137 -0.07 12.19 -12.60
N PRO A 138 -0.37 11.59 -11.42
CA PRO A 138 -0.24 12.29 -10.14
C PRO A 138 1.20 12.31 -9.62
N VAL A 139 1.59 13.39 -8.94
CA VAL A 139 2.66 13.41 -7.95
C VAL A 139 1.98 13.24 -6.59
N LEU A 140 1.98 12.02 -6.06
CA LEU A 140 1.24 11.69 -4.82
C LEU A 140 2.06 11.99 -3.56
N ALA A 141 3.35 11.66 -3.58
CA ALA A 141 4.25 11.96 -2.48
C ALA A 141 4.82 13.38 -2.67
N GLN A 142 4.03 14.39 -2.36
CA GLN A 142 4.41 15.80 -2.47
C GLN A 142 4.11 16.51 -1.15
N GLN A 143 5.14 17.09 -0.54
CA GLN A 143 4.99 17.87 0.68
C GLN A 143 6.14 18.90 0.81
N SER A 144 5.83 20.08 1.36
CA SER A 144 6.85 21.09 1.64
C SER A 144 7.50 20.89 3.01
N MET A 145 8.71 21.44 3.20
CA MET A 145 9.38 21.46 4.51
C MET A 145 8.48 22.03 5.60
N ARG A 146 7.78 23.14 5.32
CA ARG A 146 6.84 23.75 6.27
C ARG A 146 5.73 22.78 6.71
N GLU A 147 5.21 21.97 5.80
CA GLU A 147 4.16 21.00 6.10
C GLU A 147 4.69 19.83 6.89
N LEU A 148 5.93 19.37 6.61
CA LEU A 148 6.61 18.36 7.41
C LEU A 148 6.81 18.84 8.85
N ASP A 149 7.30 20.06 9.04
CA ASP A 149 7.48 20.67 10.37
C ASP A 149 6.16 20.76 11.15
N LEU A 150 5.09 21.23 10.50
CA LEU A 150 3.77 21.39 11.11
C LEU A 150 3.10 20.05 11.48
N THR A 151 3.37 19.00 10.71
CA THR A 151 2.77 17.68 10.92
C THR A 151 3.68 16.71 11.69
N GLY A 152 4.94 17.10 11.93
CA GLY A 152 5.95 16.25 12.55
C GLY A 152 6.31 15.04 11.71
N ARG A 153 6.17 15.13 10.36
CA ARG A 153 6.42 14.03 9.43
C ARG A 153 7.74 14.18 8.68
N THR A 154 8.18 13.11 8.08
CA THR A 154 9.35 13.04 7.20
C THR A 154 8.93 12.79 5.75
N TYR A 155 9.78 13.13 4.78
CA TYR A 155 9.55 12.76 3.36
C TYR A 155 9.41 11.25 3.18
N ARG A 156 10.15 10.45 3.95
CA ARG A 156 10.02 8.99 3.92
C ARG A 156 8.60 8.55 4.26
N GLU A 157 8.00 9.10 5.31
CA GLU A 157 6.62 8.78 5.70
C GLU A 157 5.61 9.19 4.64
N VAL A 158 5.83 10.31 3.94
CA VAL A 158 4.99 10.74 2.81
C VAL A 158 5.06 9.73 1.65
N VAL A 159 6.25 9.23 1.32
CA VAL A 159 6.44 8.19 0.29
C VAL A 159 5.85 6.85 0.74
N ASP A 160 6.02 6.49 2.01
CA ASP A 160 5.48 5.24 2.57
C ASP A 160 3.95 5.24 2.52
N ASP A 161 3.30 6.34 2.89
CA ASP A 161 1.84 6.49 2.76
C ASP A 161 1.38 6.38 1.30
N ALA A 162 2.05 7.08 0.38
CA ALA A 162 1.74 6.97 -1.05
C ALA A 162 1.89 5.52 -1.55
N THR A 163 2.90 4.78 -1.07
CA THR A 163 3.09 3.35 -1.36
C THR A 163 1.86 2.53 -0.96
N PHE A 164 1.37 2.70 0.27
CA PHE A 164 0.20 1.98 0.76
C PHE A 164 -1.08 2.37 0.01
N GLU A 165 -1.29 3.65 -0.26
CA GLU A 165 -2.46 4.14 -0.99
C GLU A 165 -2.48 3.64 -2.44
N VAL A 166 -1.33 3.65 -3.12
CA VAL A 166 -1.15 3.10 -4.47
C VAL A 166 -1.43 1.58 -4.46
N TYR A 167 -0.92 0.86 -3.46
CA TYR A 167 -1.21 -0.56 -3.28
C TYR A 167 -2.70 -0.81 -3.04
N GLN A 168 -3.33 -0.04 -2.15
CA GLN A 168 -4.77 -0.12 -1.86
C GLN A 168 -5.63 0.09 -3.11
N ALA A 169 -5.27 1.06 -3.95
CA ALA A 169 -5.98 1.38 -5.19
C ALA A 169 -5.69 0.41 -6.34
N GLY A 170 -4.67 -0.46 -6.21
CA GLY A 170 -4.15 -1.27 -7.31
C GLY A 170 -3.74 -0.41 -8.49
N TYR A 171 -3.06 0.74 -8.21
CA TYR A 171 -2.69 1.72 -9.22
C TYR A 171 -1.31 1.42 -9.79
N LYS A 172 -1.25 1.02 -11.05
CA LYS A 172 -0.01 0.58 -11.73
C LYS A 172 0.49 1.55 -12.80
N ASP A 173 -0.17 2.71 -12.97
CA ASP A 173 0.15 3.64 -14.06
C ASP A 173 1.35 4.55 -13.74
N GLY A 174 1.87 4.46 -12.50
CA GLY A 174 3.01 5.22 -12.00
C GLY A 174 2.62 6.56 -11.39
N TYR A 175 3.39 7.00 -10.40
CA TYR A 175 3.22 8.27 -9.71
C TYR A 175 4.58 8.89 -9.37
N GLY A 176 4.61 10.19 -9.16
CA GLY A 176 5.80 10.93 -8.77
C GLY A 176 5.89 11.21 -7.27
N ALA A 177 7.12 11.54 -6.87
CA ALA A 177 7.43 12.12 -5.56
C ALA A 177 8.26 13.40 -5.78
N ASP A 178 8.00 14.43 -4.97
CA ASP A 178 8.84 15.63 -4.94
C ASP A 178 8.90 16.25 -3.54
N GLY A 179 10.02 16.92 -3.28
CA GLY A 179 10.18 17.83 -2.16
C GLY A 179 9.79 19.23 -2.61
N ASP A 180 8.64 19.71 -2.13
CA ASP A 180 8.09 21.00 -2.55
C ASP A 180 8.66 22.15 -1.70
N HIS A 181 8.91 23.32 -2.34
CA HIS A 181 9.40 24.53 -1.69
C HIS A 181 10.70 24.39 -0.88
N LEU A 182 11.69 23.66 -1.41
CA LEU A 182 13.03 23.59 -0.82
C LEU A 182 13.72 24.95 -0.91
N LYS A 183 14.21 25.49 0.20
CA LYS A 183 14.77 26.87 0.28
C LYS A 183 16.25 26.90 0.60
N THR A 184 16.77 25.84 1.22
CA THR A 184 18.15 25.76 1.66
C THR A 184 18.81 24.46 1.16
N ILE A 185 20.14 24.41 1.19
CA ILE A 185 20.89 23.18 0.88
C ILE A 185 20.49 22.06 1.85
N GLY A 186 20.29 22.39 3.14
CA GLY A 186 19.83 21.43 4.13
C GLY A 186 18.47 20.82 3.81
N ASP A 187 17.55 21.58 3.20
CA ASP A 187 16.25 21.04 2.75
C ASP A 187 16.44 20.00 1.64
N ILE A 188 17.41 20.22 0.75
CA ILE A 188 17.75 19.28 -0.34
C ILE A 188 18.35 18.00 0.22
N ASP A 189 19.19 18.10 1.25
CA ASP A 189 19.82 16.93 1.89
C ASP A 189 18.81 16.05 2.63
N ILE A 190 17.67 16.63 3.05
CA ILE A 190 16.58 15.93 3.74
C ILE A 190 15.59 15.29 2.73
N ALA A 191 15.40 15.92 1.57
CA ALA A 191 14.45 15.48 0.55
C ALA A 191 14.96 14.30 -0.28
#